data_67611ff4c37615f1b2d211163b417e01
#
_entry.id   67611ff4c37615f1b2d211163b417e01
#
_cell.length_a   1.000
_cell.length_b   1.000
_cell.length_c   1.000
_cell.angle_alpha   90.00
_cell.angle_beta   90.00
_cell.angle_gamma   90.00
#
_symmetry.space_group_name_H-M   'P 1'
#
loop_
_entity.id
_entity.type
_entity.pdbx_description
1 polymer ?
#
loop_
_entity_poly.entity_id
_entity_poly.type
_entity_poly.pdbx_seq_one_letter_code
_entity_poly.pdbx_strand_id
1 'polypeptide(L)'
;VINWMRVGFIHGVMNTDNMTVSGETIDYGPCAFMDTYDPKTVFSSIDRFGRYAYYNQPNITKWNLARFAECLIPLVDKDENKAIDKASEIINSFGNKYEEKWMDMMRNKLGLIGKEEKDKSLILDLLTWMHEKKTDYTNTFCHLMGLEPEKNRIYENCLLYTSDAADDRVS
;
A
#
# COMPACT_ATOMS: atom_id res chain seq x y z
N VAL A 1 5.19 -5.40 -2.27
CA VAL A 1 4.43 -4.14 -2.34
C VAL A 1 3.62 -3.90 -1.08
N ILE A 2 2.83 -4.85 -0.55
CA ILE A 2 2.07 -4.65 0.70
C ILE A 2 2.97 -4.18 1.85
N ASN A 3 4.15 -4.78 2.02
CA ASN A 3 5.10 -4.36 3.05
C ASN A 3 5.66 -2.94 2.81
N TRP A 4 5.84 -2.52 1.55
CA TRP A 4 6.19 -1.14 1.21
C TRP A 4 5.09 -0.18 1.63
N MET A 5 3.84 -0.50 1.27
CA MET A 5 2.69 0.32 1.69
C MET A 5 2.58 0.40 3.22
N ARG A 6 2.88 -0.70 3.93
CA ARG A 6 2.81 -0.76 5.39
C ARG A 6 3.74 0.23 6.08
N VAL A 7 4.93 0.44 5.53
CA VAL A 7 5.98 1.26 6.15
C VAL A 7 6.18 2.62 5.47
N GLY A 8 5.32 2.98 4.51
CA GLY A 8 5.45 4.24 3.78
C GLY A 8 6.64 4.27 2.82
N PHE A 9 7.16 3.11 2.41
CA PHE A 9 8.30 3.02 1.49
C PHE A 9 7.84 3.29 0.04
N ILE A 10 8.60 4.12 -0.66
CA ILE A 10 8.42 4.44 -2.07
C ILE A 10 9.69 4.04 -2.80
N HIS A 11 9.57 3.10 -3.73
CA HIS A 11 10.72 2.60 -4.50
C HIS A 11 11.27 3.66 -5.47
N GLY A 12 10.38 4.43 -6.08
CA GLY A 12 10.74 5.55 -6.96
C GLY A 12 11.00 5.20 -8.42
N VAL A 13 11.45 3.99 -8.76
CA VAL A 13 11.64 3.52 -10.14
C VAL A 13 11.29 2.03 -10.25
N MET A 14 10.02 1.73 -10.46
CA MET A 14 9.51 0.35 -10.56
C MET A 14 9.40 -0.12 -12.01
N ASN A 15 10.49 -0.01 -12.77
CA ASN A 15 10.58 -0.65 -14.08
C ASN A 15 10.61 -2.19 -13.93
N THR A 16 10.37 -2.92 -15.00
CA THR A 16 10.36 -4.38 -15.01
C THR A 16 11.70 -4.99 -14.57
N ASP A 17 12.81 -4.33 -14.87
CA ASP A 17 14.17 -4.72 -14.49
C ASP A 17 14.50 -4.42 -13.02
N ASN A 18 13.71 -3.58 -12.35
CA ASN A 18 13.89 -3.21 -10.95
C ASN A 18 12.95 -3.97 -10.00
N MET A 19 12.33 -5.04 -10.47
CA MET A 19 11.46 -5.89 -9.66
C MET A 19 11.78 -7.36 -9.85
N THR A 20 11.90 -8.10 -8.74
CA THR A 20 12.17 -9.54 -8.76
C THR A 20 10.91 -10.36 -8.57
N VAL A 21 10.89 -11.56 -9.15
CA VAL A 21 9.84 -12.55 -8.91
C VAL A 21 9.94 -13.21 -7.54
N SER A 22 11.11 -13.13 -6.88
CA SER A 22 11.32 -13.57 -5.51
C SER A 22 10.60 -12.70 -4.47
N GLY A 23 10.16 -11.49 -4.87
CA GLY A 23 9.50 -10.53 -3.99
C GLY A 23 10.45 -9.72 -3.11
N GLU A 24 11.75 -9.86 -3.29
CA GLU A 24 12.76 -9.04 -2.64
C GLU A 24 12.83 -7.65 -3.27
N THR A 25 13.18 -6.65 -2.46
CA THR A 25 13.41 -5.29 -2.97
C THR A 25 14.83 -5.19 -3.51
N ILE A 26 14.97 -4.73 -4.74
CA ILE A 26 16.26 -4.51 -5.42
C ILE A 26 16.33 -3.10 -5.99
N ASP A 27 17.50 -2.69 -6.43
CA ASP A 27 17.77 -1.43 -7.11
C ASP A 27 17.28 -0.20 -6.33
N TYR A 28 17.89 0.00 -5.17
CA TYR A 28 17.61 1.10 -4.24
C TYR A 28 18.15 2.44 -4.79
N GLY A 29 17.55 2.93 -5.88
CA GLY A 29 17.89 4.23 -6.48
C GLY A 29 17.28 5.40 -5.69
N PRO A 30 16.29 6.12 -6.23
CA PRO A 30 15.68 7.27 -5.55
C PRO A 30 14.63 6.87 -4.51
N CYS A 31 14.80 5.74 -3.84
CA CYS A 31 13.86 5.25 -2.85
C CYS A 31 13.97 6.00 -1.52
N ALA A 32 12.85 6.17 -0.84
CA ALA A 32 12.80 6.70 0.52
C ALA A 32 11.53 6.27 1.26
N PHE A 33 11.53 6.49 2.58
CA PHE A 33 10.33 6.40 3.39
C PHE A 33 9.61 7.75 3.40
N MET A 34 8.31 7.71 3.37
CA MET A 34 7.47 8.90 3.43
C MET A 34 7.39 9.40 4.88
N ASP A 35 7.68 10.69 5.08
CA ASP A 35 7.46 11.37 6.35
C ASP A 35 5.99 11.81 6.45
N THR A 36 5.66 12.97 5.91
CA THR A 36 4.28 13.46 5.84
C THR A 36 3.45 12.59 4.90
N TYR A 37 2.29 12.12 5.38
CA TYR A 37 1.41 11.31 4.54
C TYR A 37 0.85 12.10 3.37
N ASP A 38 1.28 11.75 2.19
CA ASP A 38 0.67 12.16 0.93
C ASP A 38 0.68 10.97 -0.05
N PRO A 39 -0.48 10.47 -0.47
CA PRO A 39 -0.55 9.36 -1.42
C PRO A 39 0.13 9.67 -2.76
N LYS A 40 0.31 10.95 -3.11
CA LYS A 40 0.97 11.38 -4.35
C LYS A 40 2.47 11.60 -4.22
N THR A 41 3.06 11.30 -3.07
CA THR A 41 4.51 11.46 -2.87
C THR A 41 5.32 10.68 -3.90
N VAL A 42 6.29 11.34 -4.51
CA VAL A 42 7.24 10.84 -5.50
C VAL A 42 8.64 11.26 -5.09
N PHE A 43 9.61 10.36 -5.14
CA PHE A 43 11.01 10.67 -4.86
C PHE A 43 11.91 10.70 -6.10
N SER A 44 11.46 10.11 -7.21
CA SER A 44 12.20 10.18 -8.46
C SER A 44 12.01 11.54 -9.14
N SER A 45 13.11 12.28 -9.33
CA SER A 45 13.08 13.61 -9.97
C SER A 45 12.64 13.59 -11.44
N ILE A 46 12.73 12.42 -12.09
CA ILE A 46 12.31 12.24 -13.49
C ILE A 46 10.84 11.82 -13.62
N ASP A 47 10.20 11.39 -12.53
CA ASP A 47 8.80 10.97 -12.53
C ASP A 47 7.84 12.16 -12.40
N ARG A 48 7.66 12.86 -13.52
CA ARG A 48 6.82 14.07 -13.58
C ARG A 48 5.32 13.79 -13.47
N PHE A 49 4.89 12.55 -13.67
CA PHE A 49 3.48 12.18 -13.75
C PHE A 49 3.02 11.30 -12.57
N GLY A 50 3.90 11.04 -11.62
CA GLY A 50 3.57 10.20 -10.47
C GLY A 50 3.36 8.73 -10.83
N ARG A 51 4.04 8.24 -11.87
CA ARG A 51 3.98 6.83 -12.28
C ARG A 51 4.33 5.91 -11.11
N TYR A 52 5.31 6.30 -10.31
CA TYR A 52 5.82 5.57 -9.15
C TYR A 52 5.45 6.22 -7.81
N ALA A 53 4.40 7.06 -7.80
CA ALA A 53 3.88 7.62 -6.57
C ALA A 53 3.44 6.53 -5.59
N TYR A 54 3.47 6.81 -4.30
CA TYR A 54 3.11 5.86 -3.24
C TYR A 54 1.82 5.10 -3.55
N TYR A 55 0.71 5.81 -3.85
CA TYR A 55 -0.59 5.19 -4.12
C TYR A 55 -0.60 4.33 -5.39
N ASN A 56 0.31 4.60 -6.33
CA ASN A 56 0.33 3.95 -7.65
C ASN A 56 1.22 2.71 -7.70
N GLN A 57 2.01 2.43 -6.66
CA GLN A 57 2.90 1.27 -6.59
C GLN A 57 2.18 -0.07 -6.87
N PRO A 58 0.95 -0.32 -6.35
CA PRO A 58 0.21 -1.54 -6.68
C PRO A 58 -0.14 -1.66 -8.17
N ASN A 59 -0.53 -0.55 -8.80
CA ASN A 59 -0.88 -0.54 -10.22
C ASN A 59 0.33 -0.84 -11.12
N ILE A 60 1.49 -0.27 -10.79
CA ILE A 60 2.74 -0.55 -11.50
C ILE A 60 3.18 -2.00 -11.27
N THR A 61 2.99 -2.54 -10.07
CA THR A 61 3.23 -3.96 -9.81
C THR A 61 2.36 -4.84 -10.69
N LYS A 62 1.06 -4.56 -10.80
CA LYS A 62 0.15 -5.28 -11.70
C LYS A 62 0.63 -5.19 -13.15
N TRP A 63 1.05 -4.00 -13.59
CA TRP A 63 1.56 -3.79 -14.94
C TRP A 63 2.84 -4.63 -15.19
N ASN A 64 3.79 -4.64 -14.25
CA ASN A 64 5.01 -5.45 -14.35
C ASN A 64 4.70 -6.96 -14.40
N LEU A 65 3.75 -7.42 -13.58
CA LEU A 65 3.28 -8.80 -13.62
C LEU A 65 2.63 -9.16 -14.96
N ALA A 66 1.91 -8.22 -15.59
CA ALA A 66 1.36 -8.43 -16.92
C ALA A 66 2.48 -8.56 -17.97
N ARG A 67 3.51 -7.71 -17.91
CA ARG A 67 4.70 -7.84 -18.80
C ARG A 67 5.42 -9.17 -18.62
N PHE A 68 5.54 -9.62 -17.36
CA PHE A 68 6.12 -10.92 -17.07
C PHE A 68 5.25 -12.09 -17.59
N ALA A 69 3.93 -12.00 -17.39
CA ALA A 69 3.00 -13.02 -17.88
C ALA A 69 3.06 -13.17 -19.42
N GLU A 70 3.22 -12.07 -20.17
CA GLU A 70 3.40 -12.11 -21.63
C GLU A 70 4.62 -12.94 -22.04
N CYS A 71 5.71 -12.86 -21.29
CA CYS A 71 6.91 -13.65 -21.56
C CYS A 71 6.67 -15.15 -21.29
N LEU A 72 5.69 -15.50 -20.45
CA LEU A 72 5.39 -16.88 -20.07
C LEU A 72 4.35 -17.54 -20.97
N ILE A 73 3.65 -16.80 -21.84
CA ILE A 73 2.60 -17.33 -22.72
C ILE A 73 3.00 -18.65 -23.42
N PRO A 74 4.20 -18.76 -24.04
CA PRO A 74 4.60 -20.00 -24.72
C PRO A 74 4.78 -21.21 -23.79
N LEU A 75 4.89 -20.99 -22.48
CA LEU A 75 5.09 -22.02 -21.47
C LEU A 75 3.79 -22.44 -20.76
N VAL A 76 2.73 -21.63 -20.86
CA VAL A 76 1.46 -21.83 -20.14
C VAL A 76 0.57 -22.86 -20.82
N ASP A 77 0.45 -22.81 -22.15
CA ASP A 77 -0.34 -23.75 -22.93
C ASP A 77 0.20 -23.79 -24.37
N LYS A 78 -0.02 -24.94 -25.07
CA LYS A 78 0.30 -25.07 -26.50
C LYS A 78 -0.61 -24.24 -27.40
N ASP A 79 -1.85 -24.00 -26.92
CA ASP A 79 -2.82 -23.12 -27.55
C ASP A 79 -2.63 -21.72 -26.99
N GLU A 80 -2.16 -20.80 -27.82
CA GLU A 80 -1.85 -19.43 -27.44
C GLU A 80 -3.06 -18.69 -26.86
N ASN A 81 -4.26 -18.88 -27.42
CA ASN A 81 -5.46 -18.24 -26.91
C ASN A 81 -5.81 -18.71 -25.49
N LYS A 82 -5.68 -20.01 -25.23
CA LYS A 82 -5.88 -20.57 -23.87
C LYS A 82 -4.82 -20.06 -22.90
N ALA A 83 -3.58 -19.92 -23.36
CA ALA A 83 -2.51 -19.36 -22.54
C ALA A 83 -2.79 -17.91 -22.15
N ILE A 84 -3.24 -17.08 -23.10
CA ILE A 84 -3.63 -15.68 -22.89
C ILE A 84 -4.81 -15.60 -21.90
N ASP A 85 -5.85 -16.43 -22.08
CA ASP A 85 -7.02 -16.44 -21.20
C ASP A 85 -6.62 -16.75 -19.75
N LYS A 86 -5.82 -17.82 -19.54
CA LYS A 86 -5.31 -18.19 -18.21
C LYS A 86 -4.46 -17.09 -17.57
N ALA A 87 -3.54 -16.49 -18.32
CA ALA A 87 -2.70 -15.41 -17.84
C ALA A 87 -3.53 -14.17 -17.48
N SER A 88 -4.50 -13.82 -18.32
CA SER A 88 -5.40 -12.68 -18.12
C SER A 88 -6.27 -12.86 -16.87
N GLU A 89 -6.81 -14.05 -16.63
CA GLU A 89 -7.57 -14.37 -15.41
C GLU A 89 -6.73 -14.12 -14.14
N ILE A 90 -5.49 -14.63 -14.13
CA ILE A 90 -4.56 -14.46 -13.01
C ILE A 90 -4.25 -12.96 -12.78
N ILE A 91 -3.90 -12.22 -13.82
CA ILE A 91 -3.58 -10.79 -13.72
C ILE A 91 -4.81 -9.96 -13.27
N ASN A 92 -6.00 -10.32 -13.76
CA ASN A 92 -7.24 -9.63 -13.35
C ASN A 92 -7.59 -9.90 -11.88
N SER A 93 -7.23 -11.06 -11.33
CA SER A 93 -7.42 -11.38 -9.92
C SER A 93 -6.52 -10.56 -8.97
N PHE A 94 -5.47 -9.90 -9.50
CA PHE A 94 -4.50 -9.16 -8.68
C PHE A 94 -5.15 -8.07 -7.82
N GLY A 95 -6.10 -7.31 -8.39
CA GLY A 95 -6.76 -6.21 -7.67
C GLY A 95 -7.43 -6.67 -6.38
N ASN A 96 -8.24 -7.72 -6.48
CA ASN A 96 -8.96 -8.29 -5.33
C ASN A 96 -7.98 -8.88 -4.29
N LYS A 97 -6.95 -9.60 -4.74
CA LYS A 97 -5.91 -10.14 -3.86
C LYS A 97 -5.11 -9.04 -3.16
N TYR A 98 -4.82 -7.94 -3.89
CA TYR A 98 -4.14 -6.79 -3.30
C TYR A 98 -5.02 -6.13 -2.24
N GLU A 99 -6.29 -5.85 -2.55
CA GLU A 99 -7.23 -5.21 -1.62
C GLU A 99 -7.39 -6.04 -0.34
N GLU A 100 -7.59 -7.34 -0.46
CA GLU A 100 -7.68 -8.24 0.70
C GLU A 100 -6.44 -8.14 1.57
N LYS A 101 -5.24 -8.28 0.98
CA LYS A 101 -3.97 -8.20 1.72
C LYS A 101 -3.70 -6.82 2.31
N TRP A 102 -4.10 -5.77 1.61
CA TRP A 102 -3.99 -4.40 2.10
C TRP A 102 -4.90 -4.17 3.30
N MET A 103 -6.13 -4.64 3.25
CA MET A 103 -7.07 -4.56 4.37
C MET A 103 -6.56 -5.34 5.58
N ASP A 104 -6.06 -6.57 5.40
CA ASP A 104 -5.49 -7.36 6.49
C ASP A 104 -4.25 -6.68 7.09
N MET A 105 -3.40 -6.08 6.26
CA MET A 105 -2.24 -5.30 6.71
C MET A 105 -2.66 -4.07 7.51
N MET A 106 -3.66 -3.31 7.05
CA MET A 106 -4.13 -2.11 7.75
C MET A 106 -4.83 -2.47 9.07
N ARG A 107 -5.64 -3.53 9.11
CA ARG A 107 -6.21 -4.04 10.38
C ARG A 107 -5.12 -4.36 11.39
N ASN A 108 -4.12 -5.12 10.98
CA ASN A 108 -2.99 -5.45 11.85
C ASN A 108 -2.23 -4.20 12.32
N LYS A 109 -2.05 -3.21 11.45
CA LYS A 109 -1.36 -1.96 11.77
C LYS A 109 -2.13 -1.10 12.76
N LEU A 110 -3.46 -1.20 12.76
CA LEU A 110 -4.36 -0.48 13.67
C LEU A 110 -4.75 -1.31 14.92
N GLY A 111 -4.29 -2.57 15.02
CA GLY A 111 -4.67 -3.45 16.12
C GLY A 111 -6.14 -3.89 16.09
N LEU A 112 -6.81 -3.81 14.94
CA LEU A 112 -8.20 -4.22 14.81
C LEU A 112 -8.33 -5.75 14.87
N ILE A 113 -9.16 -6.24 15.76
CA ILE A 113 -9.40 -7.67 15.97
C ILE A 113 -10.62 -8.10 15.15
N GLY A 114 -10.44 -9.14 14.32
CA GLY A 114 -11.52 -9.63 13.45
C GLY A 114 -11.63 -8.88 12.13
N LYS A 115 -12.78 -9.06 11.46
CA LYS A 115 -13.12 -8.41 10.18
C LYS A 115 -14.52 -7.85 10.27
N GLU A 116 -14.65 -6.53 10.19
CA GLU A 116 -15.93 -5.84 10.23
C GLU A 116 -16.16 -5.01 8.98
N GLU A 117 -17.42 -4.78 8.63
CA GLU A 117 -17.80 -4.00 7.45
C GLU A 117 -17.29 -2.56 7.52
N LYS A 118 -17.23 -1.98 8.73
CA LYS A 118 -16.78 -0.62 8.97
C LYS A 118 -15.27 -0.43 8.92
N ASP A 119 -14.47 -1.51 8.90
CA ASP A 119 -13.00 -1.40 8.91
C ASP A 119 -12.48 -0.57 7.74
N LYS A 120 -13.05 -0.78 6.55
CA LYS A 120 -12.63 -0.05 5.35
C LYS A 120 -12.87 1.45 5.47
N SER A 121 -14.06 1.86 5.95
CA SER A 121 -14.36 3.27 6.14
C SER A 121 -13.45 3.90 7.19
N LEU A 122 -13.26 3.25 8.33
CA LEU A 122 -12.36 3.72 9.40
C LEU A 122 -10.92 3.95 8.88
N ILE A 123 -10.40 2.97 8.13
CA ILE A 123 -9.04 3.09 7.55
C ILE A 123 -8.95 4.25 6.57
N LEU A 124 -9.96 4.41 5.69
CA LEU A 124 -9.98 5.49 4.71
C LEU A 124 -10.13 6.86 5.37
N ASP A 125 -10.95 6.97 6.41
CA ASP A 125 -11.15 8.20 7.18
C ASP A 125 -9.84 8.60 7.88
N LEU A 126 -9.12 7.65 8.50
CA LEU A 126 -7.80 7.90 9.07
C LEU A 126 -6.81 8.41 8.01
N LEU A 127 -6.71 7.75 6.89
CA LEU A 127 -5.78 8.14 5.83
C LEU A 127 -6.14 9.51 5.24
N THR A 128 -7.43 9.80 5.09
CA THR A 128 -7.91 11.11 4.64
C THR A 128 -7.53 12.19 5.64
N TRP A 129 -7.78 11.96 6.92
CA TRP A 129 -7.39 12.88 7.99
C TRP A 129 -5.87 13.10 8.02
N MET A 130 -5.07 12.03 7.90
CA MET A 130 -3.60 12.14 7.84
C MET A 130 -3.14 13.02 6.68
N HIS A 131 -3.75 12.87 5.51
CA HIS A 131 -3.43 13.68 4.34
C HIS A 131 -3.81 15.15 4.53
N GLU A 132 -5.01 15.43 5.03
CA GLU A 132 -5.50 16.80 5.28
C GLU A 132 -4.68 17.53 6.35
N LYS A 133 -4.31 16.83 7.41
CA LYS A 133 -3.54 17.39 8.53
C LYS A 133 -2.03 17.35 8.31
N LYS A 134 -1.58 16.75 7.21
CA LYS A 134 -0.16 16.56 6.88
C LYS A 134 0.63 15.92 8.02
N THR A 135 0.04 14.87 8.61
CA THR A 135 0.68 14.15 9.72
C THR A 135 1.79 13.24 9.21
N ASP A 136 2.77 12.98 10.06
CA ASP A 136 3.82 12.00 9.78
C ASP A 136 3.22 10.59 9.73
N TYR A 137 3.58 9.84 8.68
CA TYR A 137 3.03 8.51 8.44
C TYR A 137 3.41 7.53 9.55
N THR A 138 4.69 7.44 9.87
CA THR A 138 5.20 6.49 10.85
C THR A 138 4.78 6.86 12.27
N ASN A 139 4.98 8.12 12.63
CA ASN A 139 4.68 8.61 13.97
C ASN A 139 3.19 8.51 14.32
N THR A 140 2.28 8.73 13.37
CA THR A 140 0.83 8.54 13.60
C THR A 140 0.54 7.14 14.11
N PHE A 141 1.08 6.10 13.47
CA PHE A 141 0.85 4.73 13.94
C PHE A 141 1.60 4.40 15.23
N CYS A 142 2.79 4.98 15.45
CA CYS A 142 3.49 4.84 16.73
C CYS A 142 2.68 5.42 17.90
N HIS A 143 2.05 6.58 17.71
CA HIS A 143 1.16 7.17 18.72
C HIS A 143 -0.06 6.29 18.99
N LEU A 144 -0.70 5.74 17.96
CA LEU A 144 -1.83 4.82 18.13
C LEU A 144 -1.46 3.54 18.89
N MET A 145 -0.18 3.15 18.87
CA MET A 145 0.35 2.04 19.68
C MET A 145 0.73 2.44 21.14
N GLY A 146 0.51 3.69 21.53
CA GLY A 146 0.92 4.20 22.85
C GLY A 146 2.44 4.43 22.98
N LEU A 147 3.19 4.38 21.89
CA LEU A 147 4.59 4.77 21.87
C LEU A 147 4.64 6.29 21.73
N GLU A 148 5.10 6.99 22.78
CA GLU A 148 5.27 8.44 22.74
C GLU A 148 6.56 8.82 21.97
N PRO A 149 6.48 9.25 20.73
CA PRO A 149 7.49 10.15 20.19
C PRO A 149 7.10 11.57 20.60
N GLU A 150 8.08 12.36 20.98
CA GLU A 150 7.95 13.71 21.52
C GLU A 150 6.78 14.54 20.98
N LYS A 151 5.94 15.05 21.91
CA LYS A 151 4.90 16.08 21.77
C LYS A 151 4.46 16.42 20.34
N ASN A 152 3.65 15.60 19.73
CA ASN A 152 3.00 15.94 18.47
C ASN A 152 1.51 16.21 18.66
N ARG A 153 1.04 17.27 17.99
CA ARG A 153 -0.34 17.82 17.99
C ARG A 153 -1.44 16.83 17.53
N ILE A 154 -1.11 15.55 17.36
CA ILE A 154 -2.06 14.50 16.92
C ILE A 154 -3.22 14.37 17.92
N TYR A 155 -2.94 14.49 19.22
CA TYR A 155 -3.95 14.35 20.27
C TYR A 155 -4.94 15.53 20.36
N GLU A 156 -4.58 16.72 19.89
CA GLU A 156 -5.47 17.89 19.96
C GLU A 156 -6.58 17.87 18.90
N ASN A 157 -6.47 17.00 17.86
CA ASN A 157 -7.39 16.99 16.73
C ASN A 157 -7.88 15.58 16.34
N CYS A 158 -7.74 14.56 17.18
CA CYS A 158 -8.02 13.19 16.82
C CYS A 158 -9.52 12.84 16.95
N LEU A 159 -10.25 12.98 15.87
CA LEU A 159 -11.65 12.48 15.73
C LEU A 159 -11.75 10.95 15.95
N LEU A 160 -10.64 10.21 15.81
CA LEU A 160 -10.59 8.77 16.06
C LEU A 160 -10.75 8.39 17.53
N TYR A 161 -10.35 9.27 18.46
CA TYR A 161 -10.52 9.05 19.90
C TYR A 161 -11.96 9.21 20.36
N THR A 162 -12.81 9.82 19.56
CA THR A 162 -14.22 10.06 19.87
C THR A 162 -15.17 9.20 19.04
N SER A 163 -14.66 8.28 18.22
CA SER A 163 -15.51 7.33 17.52
C SER A 163 -15.79 6.12 18.42
N ASP A 164 -17.06 5.87 18.74
CA ASP A 164 -17.53 4.72 19.53
C ASP A 164 -16.98 3.37 19.03
N ALA A 165 -16.55 3.30 17.75
CA ALA A 165 -15.98 2.09 17.16
C ALA A 165 -14.56 1.75 17.65
N ALA A 166 -13.82 2.70 18.23
CA ALA A 166 -12.51 2.43 18.83
C ALA A 166 -12.65 1.97 20.28
N ASP A 167 -13.60 2.50 21.03
CA ASP A 167 -13.84 2.16 22.44
C ASP A 167 -14.43 0.76 22.64
N ASP A 168 -15.28 0.31 21.71
CA ASP A 168 -15.91 -1.03 21.79
C ASP A 168 -14.95 -2.19 21.50
N ARG A 169 -13.73 -1.91 21.03
CA ARG A 169 -12.77 -2.94 20.63
C ARG A 169 -11.57 -3.10 21.57
N VAL A 170 -11.44 -2.26 22.57
CA VAL A 170 -10.33 -2.27 23.55
C VAL A 170 -10.74 -2.88 24.91
N SER A 171 -11.98 -3.31 25.04
CA SER A 171 -12.51 -3.95 26.27
C SER A 171 -12.54 -5.46 26.18
#